data_4998e04d6053276a3006af76fdb7601f
#
_entry.id   4998e04d6053276a3006af76fdb7601f
#
_cell.length_a   1.000
_cell.length_b   1.000
_cell.length_c   1.000
_cell.angle_alpha   90.00
_cell.angle_beta   90.00
_cell.angle_gamma   90.00
#
_symmetry.space_group_name_H-M   'P 1'
#
loop_
_entity.id
_entity.type
_entity.pdbx_description
1 polymer ?
#
loop_
_entity_poly.entity_id
_entity_poly.type
_entity_poly.pdbx_seq_one_letter_code
_entity_poly.pdbx_strand_id
1 'polypeptide(L)'
;DRVLALFPRLGERLNSPAGNLSGGEQQMLAIGRALMTRPRLIMIDELSLGLMPKVIDLCYQALIQLRREGMTVLLVEQNTERVLKIADDICVLESGSTVWQGSAEAARHDPHLTEAYLGIH
;
A
#
# COMPACT_ATOMS: atom_id res chain seq x y z
N ASP A 1 8.53 -16.20 -12.02
CA ASP A 1 7.64 -16.39 -10.89
C ASP A 1 6.86 -15.10 -10.64
N ARG A 2 5.72 -15.22 -9.97
CA ARG A 2 4.77 -14.13 -9.76
C ARG A 2 5.39 -12.94 -8.99
N VAL A 3 6.16 -13.23 -7.96
CA VAL A 3 6.80 -12.19 -7.13
C VAL A 3 7.81 -11.39 -7.95
N LEU A 4 8.63 -12.07 -8.75
CA LEU A 4 9.63 -11.41 -9.59
C LEU A 4 8.97 -10.64 -10.74
N ALA A 5 7.78 -11.05 -11.19
CA ALA A 5 7.00 -10.29 -12.17
C ALA A 5 6.46 -8.98 -11.57
N LEU A 6 6.03 -9.00 -10.30
CA LEU A 6 5.57 -7.80 -9.59
C LEU A 6 6.73 -6.87 -9.23
N PHE A 7 7.87 -7.44 -8.86
CA PHE A 7 9.04 -6.69 -8.40
C PHE A 7 10.29 -7.15 -9.15
N PRO A 8 10.47 -6.71 -10.42
CA PRO A 8 11.65 -7.10 -11.21
C PRO A 8 12.97 -6.77 -10.55
N ARG A 9 13.01 -5.72 -9.73
CA ARG A 9 14.22 -5.32 -9.00
C ARG A 9 14.73 -6.42 -8.07
N LEU A 10 13.84 -7.23 -7.50
CA LEU A 10 14.24 -8.38 -6.68
C LEU A 10 14.94 -9.45 -7.51
N GLY A 11 14.56 -9.62 -8.77
CA GLY A 11 15.23 -10.53 -9.68
C GLY A 11 16.69 -10.17 -9.92
N GLU A 12 17.00 -8.88 -9.95
CA GLU A 12 18.36 -8.37 -10.09
C GLU A 12 19.22 -8.62 -8.84
N ARG A 13 18.59 -8.91 -7.70
CA ARG A 13 19.22 -9.06 -6.40
C ARG A 13 19.09 -10.46 -5.80
N LEU A 14 18.78 -11.47 -6.61
CA LEU A 14 18.57 -12.85 -6.12
C LEU A 14 19.74 -13.41 -5.32
N ASN A 15 20.96 -13.07 -5.69
CA ASN A 15 22.17 -13.57 -5.08
C ASN A 15 22.75 -12.64 -4.00
N SER A 16 22.05 -11.53 -3.71
CA SER A 16 22.48 -10.58 -2.68
C SER A 16 21.90 -10.96 -1.32
N PRO A 17 22.67 -10.81 -0.22
CA PRO A 17 22.09 -10.93 1.14
C PRO A 17 20.96 -9.92 1.33
N ALA A 18 19.88 -10.34 1.99
CA ALA A 18 18.70 -9.50 2.20
C ALA A 18 19.05 -8.21 2.98
N GLY A 19 20.01 -8.27 3.91
CA GLY A 19 20.46 -7.10 4.64
C GLY A 19 21.16 -6.03 3.80
N ASN A 20 21.60 -6.37 2.57
CA ASN A 20 22.27 -5.45 1.65
C ASN A 20 21.31 -4.78 0.68
N LEU A 21 19.99 -5.08 0.77
CA LEU A 21 18.99 -4.44 -0.06
C LEU A 21 18.72 -3.01 0.41
N SER A 22 18.35 -2.13 -0.52
CA SER A 22 17.84 -0.79 -0.16
C SER A 22 16.56 -0.91 0.66
N GLY A 23 16.16 0.17 1.34
CA GLY A 23 14.90 0.20 2.10
C GLY A 23 13.71 -0.18 1.24
N GLY A 24 13.66 0.33 0.00
CA GLY A 24 12.58 -0.01 -0.95
C GLY A 24 12.62 -1.46 -1.39
N GLU A 25 13.81 -1.99 -1.67
CA GLU A 25 13.98 -3.40 -2.03
C GLU A 25 13.59 -4.32 -0.87
N GLN A 26 13.92 -3.93 0.37
CA GLN A 26 13.50 -4.66 1.56
C GLN A 26 11.97 -4.68 1.71
N GLN A 27 11.31 -3.56 1.41
CA GLN A 27 9.85 -3.48 1.45
C GLN A 27 9.22 -4.40 0.39
N MET A 28 9.76 -4.38 -0.83
CA MET A 28 9.34 -5.29 -1.90
C MET A 28 9.53 -6.75 -1.50
N LEU A 29 10.65 -7.07 -0.84
CA LEU A 29 10.92 -8.41 -0.34
C LEU A 29 9.90 -8.83 0.72
N ALA A 30 9.55 -7.93 1.63
CA ALA A 30 8.55 -8.21 2.68
C ALA A 30 7.19 -8.55 2.07
N ILE A 31 6.74 -7.77 1.07
CA ILE A 31 5.50 -8.04 0.35
C ILE A 31 5.60 -9.38 -0.39
N GLY A 32 6.72 -9.61 -1.07
CA GLY A 32 6.97 -10.85 -1.80
C GLY A 32 6.94 -12.09 -0.91
N ARG A 33 7.51 -12.01 0.28
CA ARG A 33 7.48 -13.10 1.26
C ARG A 33 6.05 -13.41 1.69
N ALA A 34 5.24 -12.38 1.96
CA ALA A 34 3.84 -12.58 2.30
C ALA A 34 3.08 -13.28 1.18
N LEU A 35 3.37 -12.93 -0.08
CA LEU A 35 2.72 -13.51 -1.25
C LEU A 35 3.07 -14.99 -1.47
N MET A 36 4.20 -15.46 -0.94
CA MET A 36 4.60 -16.86 -1.07
C MET A 36 3.65 -17.82 -0.36
N THR A 37 2.88 -17.35 0.62
CA THR A 37 1.85 -18.15 1.31
C THR A 37 0.57 -18.28 0.51
N ARG A 38 0.47 -17.63 -0.66
CA ARG A 38 -0.75 -17.56 -1.49
C ARG A 38 -1.97 -17.08 -0.71
N PRO A 39 -1.89 -15.90 -0.06
CA PRO A 39 -2.98 -15.41 0.78
C PRO A 39 -4.15 -14.90 -0.05
N ARG A 40 -5.34 -14.84 0.57
CA ARG A 40 -6.49 -14.12 0.00
C ARG A 40 -6.60 -12.70 0.52
N LEU A 41 -5.91 -12.42 1.62
CA LEU A 41 -5.85 -11.10 2.23
C LEU A 41 -4.39 -10.78 2.57
N ILE A 42 -3.94 -9.60 2.17
CA ILE A 42 -2.66 -9.05 2.61
C ILE A 42 -2.92 -7.78 3.43
N MET A 43 -2.25 -7.65 4.56
CA MET A 43 -2.35 -6.49 5.44
C MET A 43 -1.01 -5.77 5.47
N ILE A 44 -1.02 -4.47 5.21
CA ILE A 44 0.19 -3.66 5.12
C ILE A 44 0.04 -2.43 6.01
N ASP A 45 1.00 -2.22 6.90
CA ASP A 45 1.02 -1.08 7.80
C ASP A 45 2.13 -0.12 7.38
N GLU A 46 1.75 1.12 7.05
CA GLU A 46 2.64 2.22 6.69
C GLU A 46 3.64 1.87 5.57
N LEU A 47 3.11 1.53 4.40
CA LEU A 47 3.91 1.14 3.23
C LEU A 47 4.93 2.21 2.83
N SER A 48 4.57 3.49 2.93
CA SER A 48 5.35 4.60 2.39
C SER A 48 6.40 5.16 3.33
N LEU A 49 6.42 4.73 4.60
CA LEU A 49 7.29 5.32 5.61
C LEU A 49 8.76 5.14 5.25
N GLY A 50 9.48 6.27 5.13
CA GLY A 50 10.92 6.27 4.90
C GLY A 50 11.35 5.91 3.47
N LEU A 51 10.44 5.78 2.53
CA LEU A 51 10.75 5.41 1.15
C LEU A 51 10.72 6.62 0.21
N MET A 52 11.52 6.54 -0.85
CA MET A 52 11.48 7.54 -1.92
C MET A 52 10.17 7.43 -2.71
N PRO A 53 9.64 8.57 -3.25
CA PRO A 53 8.38 8.57 -3.98
C PRO A 53 8.31 7.55 -5.11
N LYS A 54 9.38 7.38 -5.87
CA LYS A 54 9.43 6.42 -6.97
C LYS A 54 9.25 4.98 -6.50
N VAL A 55 9.84 4.63 -5.36
CA VAL A 55 9.70 3.30 -4.78
C VAL A 55 8.29 3.09 -4.24
N ILE A 56 7.71 4.12 -3.63
CA ILE A 56 6.33 4.09 -3.17
C ILE A 56 5.39 3.82 -4.34
N ASP A 57 5.60 4.49 -5.48
CA ASP A 57 4.80 4.27 -6.69
C ASP A 57 4.86 2.82 -7.15
N LEU A 58 6.04 2.22 -7.15
CA LEU A 58 6.21 0.82 -7.55
C LEU A 58 5.45 -0.12 -6.62
N CYS A 59 5.50 0.12 -5.31
CA CYS A 59 4.77 -0.68 -4.33
C CYS A 59 3.25 -0.54 -4.51
N TYR A 60 2.76 0.67 -4.72
CA TYR A 60 1.33 0.90 -4.95
C TYR A 60 0.84 0.27 -6.24
N GLN A 61 1.65 0.31 -7.31
CA GLN A 61 1.31 -0.37 -8.55
C GLN A 61 1.19 -1.88 -8.36
N ALA A 62 2.07 -2.47 -7.55
CA ALA A 62 1.99 -3.89 -7.21
C ALA A 62 0.69 -4.21 -6.46
N LEU A 63 0.28 -3.37 -5.51
CA LEU A 63 -0.97 -3.55 -4.78
C LEU A 63 -2.19 -3.44 -5.70
N ILE A 64 -2.19 -2.50 -6.64
CA ILE A 64 -3.26 -2.37 -7.63
C ILE A 64 -3.36 -3.64 -8.48
N GLN A 65 -2.23 -4.18 -8.90
CA GLN A 65 -2.20 -5.42 -9.69
C GLN A 65 -2.74 -6.60 -8.89
N LEU A 66 -2.34 -6.74 -7.63
CA LEU A 66 -2.84 -7.80 -6.76
C LEU A 66 -4.36 -7.71 -6.57
N ARG A 67 -4.87 -6.50 -6.39
CA ARG A 67 -6.32 -6.27 -6.29
C ARG A 67 -7.05 -6.70 -7.57
N ARG A 68 -6.50 -6.36 -8.74
CA ARG A 68 -7.05 -6.77 -10.04
C ARG A 68 -7.09 -8.30 -10.19
N GLU A 69 -6.16 -8.98 -9.56
CA GLU A 69 -6.10 -10.44 -9.55
C GLU A 69 -7.04 -11.09 -8.51
N GLY A 70 -7.83 -10.28 -7.81
CA GLY A 70 -8.82 -10.76 -6.85
C GLY A 70 -8.35 -10.80 -5.40
N MET A 71 -7.16 -10.29 -5.08
CA MET A 71 -6.68 -10.25 -3.70
C MET A 71 -7.32 -9.10 -2.94
N THR A 72 -7.66 -9.35 -1.68
CA THR A 72 -8.10 -8.30 -0.75
C THR A 72 -6.87 -7.67 -0.10
N VAL A 73 -6.80 -6.35 -0.11
CA VAL A 73 -5.70 -5.59 0.48
C VAL A 73 -6.24 -4.69 1.57
N LEU A 74 -5.72 -4.83 2.79
CA LEU A 74 -5.96 -3.90 3.89
C LEU A 74 -4.69 -3.07 4.07
N LEU A 75 -4.79 -1.77 3.76
CA LEU A 75 -3.66 -0.86 3.80
C LEU A 75 -3.89 0.20 4.87
N VAL A 76 -2.94 0.31 5.81
CA VAL A 76 -2.91 1.38 6.81
C VAL A 76 -1.88 2.39 6.38
N GLU A 77 -2.29 3.62 6.13
CA GLU A 77 -1.44 4.68 5.62
C GLU A 77 -1.81 6.04 6.18
N GLN A 78 -0.81 6.92 6.28
CA GLN A 78 -1.00 8.33 6.62
C GLN A 78 -1.07 9.21 5.37
N ASN A 79 -0.54 8.73 4.24
CA ASN A 79 -0.60 9.46 2.97
C ASN A 79 -1.98 9.27 2.33
N THR A 80 -2.88 10.15 2.68
CA THR A 80 -4.29 10.08 2.30
C THR A 80 -4.52 10.26 0.80
N GLU A 81 -3.72 11.08 0.14
CA GLU A 81 -3.87 11.32 -1.30
C GLU A 81 -3.66 10.03 -2.11
N ARG A 82 -2.63 9.26 -1.79
CA ARG A 82 -2.35 7.99 -2.47
C ARG A 82 -3.43 6.95 -2.20
N VAL A 83 -3.88 6.86 -0.95
CA VAL A 83 -4.92 5.91 -0.55
C VAL A 83 -6.22 6.18 -1.29
N LEU A 84 -6.62 7.45 -1.40
CA LEU A 84 -7.85 7.84 -2.11
C LEU A 84 -7.85 7.43 -3.57
N LYS A 85 -6.68 7.37 -4.21
CA LYS A 85 -6.57 7.01 -5.62
C LYS A 85 -6.79 5.52 -5.86
N ILE A 86 -6.51 4.66 -4.89
CA ILE A 86 -6.53 3.22 -5.09
C ILE A 86 -7.55 2.46 -4.25
N ALA A 87 -8.03 3.04 -3.15
CA ALA A 87 -8.94 2.35 -2.23
C ALA A 87 -10.35 2.23 -2.80
N ASP A 88 -11.01 1.14 -2.47
CA ASP A 88 -12.45 0.97 -2.71
C ASP A 88 -13.25 1.51 -1.52
N ASP A 89 -12.83 1.18 -0.31
CA ASP A 89 -13.46 1.61 0.93
C ASP A 89 -12.43 2.25 1.85
N ILE A 90 -12.87 3.19 2.68
CA ILE A 90 -12.03 3.93 3.59
C ILE A 90 -12.61 3.92 5.00
N CYS A 91 -11.73 3.73 5.97
CA CYS A 91 -12.04 3.88 7.37
C CYS A 91 -11.00 4.85 7.98
N VAL A 92 -11.48 5.92 8.61
CA VAL A 92 -10.60 6.89 9.27
C VAL A 92 -10.62 6.63 10.78
N LEU A 93 -9.44 6.40 11.33
CA LEU A 93 -9.25 6.20 12.77
C LEU A 93 -8.58 7.41 13.38
N GLU A 94 -9.10 7.84 14.52
CA GLU A 94 -8.52 8.91 15.33
C GLU A 94 -8.58 8.51 16.80
N SER A 95 -7.44 8.56 17.47
CA SER A 95 -7.35 8.24 18.90
C SER A 95 -8.02 6.92 19.31
N GLY A 96 -7.84 5.89 18.46
CA GLY A 96 -8.38 4.57 18.74
C GLY A 96 -9.85 4.36 18.38
N SER A 97 -10.49 5.35 17.76
CA SER A 97 -11.91 5.29 17.38
C SER A 97 -12.09 5.54 15.90
N THR A 98 -13.09 4.88 15.31
CA THR A 98 -13.51 5.16 13.93
C THR A 98 -14.29 6.47 13.90
N VAL A 99 -13.79 7.46 13.18
CA VAL A 99 -14.45 8.77 13.04
C VAL A 99 -15.18 8.92 11.71
N TRP A 100 -14.85 8.09 10.73
CA TRP A 100 -15.52 8.07 9.43
C TRP A 100 -15.35 6.71 8.77
N GLN A 101 -16.36 6.26 8.01
CA GLN A 101 -16.29 5.03 7.23
C GLN A 101 -17.22 5.13 6.04
N GLY A 102 -16.75 4.67 4.87
CA GLY A 102 -17.53 4.68 3.66
C GLY A 102 -16.70 4.33 2.43
N SER A 103 -17.28 4.50 1.25
CA SER A 103 -16.58 4.28 -0.02
C SER A 103 -15.55 5.39 -0.25
N ALA A 104 -14.51 5.07 -1.03
CA ALA A 104 -13.52 6.06 -1.43
C ALA A 104 -14.14 7.20 -2.24
N GLU A 105 -15.15 6.89 -3.06
CA GLU A 105 -15.89 7.91 -3.80
C GLU A 105 -16.61 8.88 -2.87
N ALA A 106 -17.31 8.37 -1.85
CA ALA A 106 -17.96 9.20 -0.84
C ALA A 106 -16.93 10.05 -0.08
N ALA A 107 -15.76 9.48 0.23
CA ALA A 107 -14.69 10.21 0.92
C ALA A 107 -14.18 11.40 0.10
N ARG A 108 -14.02 11.24 -1.21
CA ARG A 108 -13.56 12.32 -2.09
C ARG A 108 -14.55 13.48 -2.18
N HIS A 109 -15.83 13.22 -1.97
CA HIS A 109 -16.89 14.22 -2.06
C HIS A 109 -17.37 14.76 -0.70
N ASP A 110 -16.76 14.34 0.39
CA ASP A 110 -17.08 14.82 1.73
C ASP A 110 -16.16 16.00 2.10
N PRO A 111 -16.69 17.26 2.12
CA PRO A 111 -15.87 18.43 2.41
C PRO A 111 -15.26 18.41 3.81
N HIS A 112 -16.01 17.93 4.80
CA HIS A 112 -15.53 17.85 6.17
C HIS A 112 -14.34 16.88 6.29
N LEU A 113 -14.45 15.74 5.65
CA LEU A 113 -13.39 14.75 5.64
C LEU A 113 -12.14 15.27 4.92
N THR A 114 -12.30 15.91 3.76
CA THR A 114 -11.18 16.42 2.98
C THR A 114 -10.45 17.54 3.70
N GLU A 115 -11.15 18.42 4.38
CA GLU A 115 -10.52 19.50 5.15
C GLU A 115 -9.83 18.99 6.42
N ALA A 116 -10.51 18.11 7.17
CA ALA A 116 -10.04 17.68 8.48
C ALA A 116 -8.92 16.64 8.41
N TYR A 117 -8.98 15.71 7.46
CA TYR A 117 -8.13 14.52 7.47
C TYR A 117 -7.32 14.31 6.20
N LEU A 118 -7.75 14.82 5.07
CA LEU A 118 -7.11 14.57 3.78
C LEU A 118 -6.18 15.70 3.32
N GLY A 119 -6.17 16.84 4.03
CA GLY A 119 -5.29 17.96 3.74
C GLY A 119 -5.49 18.61 2.37
N ILE A 120 -6.61 18.36 1.72
CA ILE A 120 -6.97 18.93 0.43
C ILE A 120 -7.78 20.21 0.68
N HIS A 121 -7.20 21.32 0.28
CA HIS A 121 -7.83 22.65 0.43
C HIS A 121 -8.41 23.12 -0.90
#